data_91c4dc2f97fc7c2f41bc56d2c67e6c4d
#
_entry.id   91c4dc2f97fc7c2f41bc56d2c67e6c4d
#
_cell.length_a   1.000
_cell.length_b   1.000
_cell.length_c   1.000
_cell.angle_alpha   90.00
_cell.angle_beta   90.00
_cell.angle_gamma   90.00
#
_symmetry.space_group_name_H-M   'P 1'
#
loop_
_entity.id
_entity.type
_entity.pdbx_description
1 polymer ?
#
loop_
_entity_poly.entity_id
_entity_poly.type
_entity_poly.pdbx_seq_one_letter_code
_entity_poly.pdbx_strand_id
1 'polypeptide(L)'
;DYLPGGARQGLRELLSAATIRYARETGDADAARAFTRAFITEFEAYGPGAFTELVRGYAAGDDIDLAWRARCALAARGLVDADGITAWRDADGSGEAQRHAARALASLPDADSRAGAWESVFSGALSNDILSATLAGLAASSWEGDAGTGAAIDRMEEFWQSHTIGMSLRYVRGVLAVGLDIDRPGTVAQTLDALRAWLDSHEGAPAQLRRVVVEHCDSYE
;
A
#
# COMPACT_ATOMS: atom_id res chain seq x y z
N ASP A 1 -18.78 7.77 -9.08
CA ASP A 1 -18.81 6.69 -10.08
C ASP A 1 -19.41 7.04 -11.44
N TYR A 2 -19.75 8.31 -11.70
CA TYR A 2 -20.46 8.72 -12.94
C TYR A 2 -19.56 9.44 -13.98
N LEU A 3 -18.28 9.64 -13.71
CA LEU A 3 -17.40 10.32 -14.67
C LEU A 3 -16.67 9.32 -15.57
N PRO A 4 -16.63 9.57 -16.91
CA PRO A 4 -15.79 8.81 -17.81
C PRO A 4 -14.31 8.82 -17.37
N GLY A 5 -13.56 7.76 -17.64
CA GLY A 5 -12.18 7.60 -17.16
C GLY A 5 -11.27 8.80 -17.47
N GLY A 6 -11.36 9.37 -18.69
CA GLY A 6 -10.59 10.55 -19.06
C GLY A 6 -10.96 11.83 -18.26
N ALA A 7 -12.23 11.99 -17.89
CA ALA A 7 -12.67 13.10 -17.05
C ALA A 7 -12.19 12.96 -15.60
N ARG A 8 -12.15 11.71 -15.08
CA ARG A 8 -11.58 11.40 -13.76
C ARG A 8 -10.09 11.73 -13.71
N GLN A 9 -9.33 11.31 -14.73
CA GLN A 9 -7.91 11.61 -14.83
C GLN A 9 -7.65 13.13 -14.83
N GLY A 10 -8.36 13.90 -15.67
CA GLY A 10 -8.22 15.36 -15.72
C GLY A 10 -8.58 16.05 -14.40
N LEU A 11 -9.61 15.57 -13.70
CA LEU A 11 -9.97 16.10 -12.38
C LEU A 11 -8.87 15.82 -11.33
N ARG A 12 -8.29 14.63 -11.32
CA ARG A 12 -7.17 14.29 -10.44
C ARG A 12 -5.95 15.16 -10.70
N GLU A 13 -5.60 15.40 -11.95
CA GLU A 13 -4.50 16.30 -12.31
C GLU A 13 -4.75 17.74 -11.81
N LEU A 14 -5.97 18.24 -11.95
CA LEU A 14 -6.34 19.55 -11.43
C LEU A 14 -6.28 19.60 -9.89
N LEU A 15 -6.77 18.58 -9.20
CA LEU A 15 -6.71 18.48 -7.74
C LEU A 15 -5.27 18.40 -7.25
N SER A 16 -4.42 17.58 -7.88
CA SER A 16 -3.00 17.46 -7.55
C SER A 16 -2.28 18.80 -7.76
N ALA A 17 -2.55 19.51 -8.87
CA ALA A 17 -1.99 20.82 -9.13
C ALA A 17 -2.45 21.87 -8.11
N ALA A 18 -3.71 21.86 -7.71
CA ALA A 18 -4.25 22.76 -6.68
C ALA A 18 -3.65 22.48 -5.31
N THR A 19 -3.54 21.21 -4.93
CA THR A 19 -2.96 20.75 -3.66
C THR A 19 -1.52 21.20 -3.51
N ILE A 20 -0.68 20.99 -4.53
CA ILE A 20 0.74 21.37 -4.46
C ILE A 20 0.93 22.89 -4.55
N ARG A 21 0.07 23.58 -5.29
CA ARG A 21 0.08 25.05 -5.30
C ARG A 21 -0.21 25.60 -3.92
N TYR A 22 -1.26 25.12 -3.25
CA TYR A 22 -1.61 25.55 -1.90
C TYR A 22 -0.49 25.26 -0.91
N ALA A 23 0.14 24.09 -0.99
CA ALA A 23 1.29 23.73 -0.14
C ALA A 23 2.46 24.71 -0.28
N ARG A 24 2.66 25.30 -1.47
CA ARG A 24 3.74 26.26 -1.74
C ARG A 24 3.38 27.71 -1.33
N GLU A 25 2.10 28.07 -1.42
CA GLU A 25 1.63 29.43 -1.20
C GLU A 25 1.20 29.71 0.25
N THR A 26 0.88 28.65 1.03
CA THR A 26 0.52 28.81 2.44
C THR A 26 1.70 29.28 3.28
N GLY A 27 1.47 30.24 4.16
CA GLY A 27 2.47 30.66 5.14
C GLY A 27 2.55 29.76 6.37
N ASP A 28 1.69 28.74 6.46
CA ASP A 28 1.62 27.76 7.55
C ASP A 28 2.44 26.51 7.18
N ALA A 29 3.52 26.25 7.91
CA ALA A 29 4.42 25.14 7.64
C ALA A 29 3.76 23.76 7.85
N ASP A 30 2.87 23.63 8.85
CA ASP A 30 2.17 22.36 9.11
C ASP A 30 1.14 22.08 8.01
N ALA A 31 0.40 23.09 7.57
CA ALA A 31 -0.50 22.98 6.44
C ALA A 31 0.28 22.64 5.14
N ALA A 32 1.40 23.30 4.87
CA ALA A 32 2.25 23.01 3.71
C ALA A 32 2.69 21.55 3.70
N ARG A 33 3.14 21.04 4.84
CA ARG A 33 3.58 19.63 4.99
C ARG A 33 2.41 18.65 4.81
N ALA A 34 1.23 18.95 5.38
CA ALA A 34 0.04 18.10 5.23
C ALA A 34 -0.41 18.01 3.76
N PHE A 35 -0.47 19.14 3.04
CA PHE A 35 -0.82 19.17 1.62
C PHE A 35 0.24 18.48 0.74
N THR A 36 1.52 18.61 1.07
CA THR A 36 2.59 17.88 0.37
C THR A 36 2.44 16.37 0.55
N ARG A 37 2.13 15.90 1.76
CA ARG A 37 1.84 14.48 2.01
C ARG A 37 0.64 13.99 1.22
N ALA A 38 -0.46 14.74 1.21
CA ALA A 38 -1.65 14.41 0.44
C ALA A 38 -1.34 14.32 -1.06
N PHE A 39 -0.57 15.27 -1.61
CA PHE A 39 -0.11 15.24 -2.98
C PHE A 39 0.72 14.01 -3.33
N ILE A 40 1.68 13.62 -2.47
CA ILE A 40 2.50 12.41 -2.68
C ILE A 40 1.63 11.14 -2.62
N THR A 41 0.63 11.08 -1.75
CA THR A 41 -0.32 9.97 -1.67
C THR A 41 -1.16 9.85 -2.94
N GLU A 42 -1.66 10.95 -3.48
CA GLU A 42 -2.34 10.97 -4.78
C GLU A 42 -1.42 10.52 -5.93
N PHE A 43 -0.16 10.95 -5.91
CA PHE A 43 0.83 10.51 -6.90
C PHE A 43 1.12 9.01 -6.78
N GLU A 44 1.22 8.45 -5.58
CA GLU A 44 1.39 7.00 -5.35
C GLU A 44 0.24 6.22 -5.99
N ALA A 45 -0.98 6.64 -5.78
CA ALA A 45 -2.17 5.95 -6.26
C ALA A 45 -2.39 6.11 -7.78
N TYR A 46 -2.22 7.32 -8.33
CA TYR A 46 -2.68 7.65 -9.68
C TYR A 46 -1.60 8.18 -10.61
N GLY A 47 -0.49 8.66 -10.09
CA GLY A 47 0.75 9.03 -10.74
C GLY A 47 0.66 9.84 -12.03
N PRO A 48 0.12 11.08 -12.04
CA PRO A 48 0.22 11.92 -13.23
C PRO A 48 1.68 12.14 -13.60
N GLY A 49 2.11 11.67 -14.77
CA GLY A 49 3.50 11.77 -15.24
C GLY A 49 4.09 13.20 -15.20
N ALA A 50 3.24 14.22 -15.34
CA ALA A 50 3.61 15.62 -15.24
C ALA A 50 4.26 16.01 -13.89
N PHE A 51 4.05 15.25 -12.81
CA PHE A 51 4.57 15.55 -11.49
C PHE A 51 5.75 14.68 -11.07
N THR A 52 6.24 13.77 -11.93
CA THR A 52 7.33 12.84 -11.61
C THR A 52 8.58 13.56 -11.10
N GLU A 53 9.04 14.60 -11.79
CA GLU A 53 10.24 15.35 -11.39
C GLU A 53 10.05 16.10 -10.06
N LEU A 54 8.85 16.57 -9.77
CA LEU A 54 8.55 17.16 -8.48
C LEU A 54 8.65 16.13 -7.35
N VAL A 55 8.10 14.92 -7.55
CA VAL A 55 8.19 13.83 -6.56
C VAL A 55 9.63 13.33 -6.40
N ARG A 56 10.42 13.29 -7.48
CA ARG A 56 11.87 13.03 -7.40
C ARG A 56 12.60 14.08 -6.56
N GLY A 57 12.21 15.35 -6.67
CA GLY A 57 12.73 16.42 -5.83
C GLY A 57 12.47 16.18 -4.32
N TYR A 58 11.26 15.75 -3.97
CA TYR A 58 10.96 15.36 -2.58
C TYR A 58 11.73 14.12 -2.13
N ALA A 59 11.90 13.12 -3.01
CA ALA A 59 12.66 11.90 -2.70
C ALA A 59 14.15 12.16 -2.41
N ALA A 60 14.69 13.24 -2.93
CA ALA A 60 16.07 13.72 -2.71
C ALA A 60 16.19 14.78 -1.60
N GLY A 61 15.06 15.21 -0.99
CA GLY A 61 15.03 16.28 0.00
C GLY A 61 15.52 15.85 1.38
N ASP A 62 15.80 16.85 2.23
CA ASP A 62 16.32 16.65 3.60
C ASP A 62 15.25 16.25 4.62
N ASP A 63 13.95 16.47 4.33
CA ASP A 63 12.86 15.97 5.17
C ASP A 63 12.70 14.46 4.97
N ILE A 64 13.28 13.69 5.88
CA ILE A 64 13.38 12.22 5.74
C ILE A 64 12.01 11.53 5.65
N ASP A 65 10.98 12.02 6.33
CA ASP A 65 9.62 11.48 6.24
C ASP A 65 9.00 11.73 4.87
N LEU A 66 9.09 12.96 4.36
CA LEU A 66 8.64 13.28 3.01
C LEU A 66 9.45 12.56 1.93
N ALA A 67 10.78 12.46 2.13
CA ALA A 67 11.64 11.75 1.19
C ALA A 67 11.24 10.27 1.07
N TRP A 68 11.02 9.56 2.16
CA TRP A 68 10.58 8.16 2.10
C TRP A 68 9.17 7.99 1.56
N ARG A 69 8.25 8.91 1.84
CA ARG A 69 6.92 8.90 1.19
C ARG A 69 7.04 9.02 -0.32
N ALA A 70 7.85 9.96 -0.81
CA ALA A 70 8.10 10.15 -2.22
C ALA A 70 8.81 8.94 -2.87
N ARG A 71 9.79 8.34 -2.18
CA ARG A 71 10.48 7.11 -2.62
C ARG A 71 9.52 5.94 -2.76
N CYS A 72 8.63 5.72 -1.78
CA CYS A 72 7.59 4.69 -1.88
C CYS A 72 6.63 4.96 -3.05
N ALA A 73 6.23 6.22 -3.25
CA ALA A 73 5.36 6.58 -4.35
C ALA A 73 6.02 6.38 -5.73
N LEU A 74 7.32 6.67 -5.87
CA LEU A 74 8.09 6.37 -7.07
C LEU A 74 8.20 4.86 -7.32
N ALA A 75 8.42 4.07 -6.26
CA ALA A 75 8.48 2.61 -6.33
C ALA A 75 7.14 2.01 -6.80
N ALA A 76 6.03 2.41 -6.19
CA ALA A 76 4.69 1.94 -6.57
C ALA A 76 4.31 2.26 -8.03
N ARG A 77 4.96 3.28 -8.60
CA ARG A 77 4.80 3.67 -10.01
C ARG A 77 5.84 3.06 -10.96
N GLY A 78 6.75 2.19 -10.46
CA GLY A 78 7.82 1.59 -11.26
C GLY A 78 8.84 2.60 -11.78
N LEU A 79 9.02 3.74 -11.09
CA LEU A 79 9.92 4.83 -11.47
C LEU A 79 11.29 4.74 -10.78
N VAL A 80 11.51 3.68 -10.01
CA VAL A 80 12.75 3.26 -9.37
C VAL A 80 12.73 1.73 -9.29
N ASP A 81 13.89 1.11 -9.31
CA ASP A 81 14.08 -0.33 -9.16
C ASP A 81 14.52 -0.73 -7.73
N ALA A 82 14.67 -2.01 -7.49
CA ALA A 82 15.06 -2.56 -6.20
C ALA A 82 16.47 -2.09 -5.76
N ASP A 83 17.39 -1.91 -6.71
CA ASP A 83 18.74 -1.45 -6.43
C ASP A 83 18.75 0.01 -5.95
N GLY A 84 17.94 0.86 -6.59
CA GLY A 84 17.75 2.25 -6.17
C GLY A 84 17.14 2.36 -4.77
N ILE A 85 16.16 1.51 -4.44
CA ILE A 85 15.55 1.48 -3.10
C ILE A 85 16.59 1.02 -2.06
N THR A 86 17.38 0.01 -2.40
CA THR A 86 18.47 -0.49 -1.54
C THR A 86 19.50 0.58 -1.27
N ALA A 87 19.92 1.33 -2.30
CA ALA A 87 20.84 2.44 -2.15
C ALA A 87 20.29 3.54 -1.23
N TRP A 88 19.00 3.85 -1.31
CA TRP A 88 18.37 4.81 -0.38
C TRP A 88 18.34 4.31 1.06
N ARG A 89 18.06 3.02 1.28
CA ARG A 89 18.11 2.41 2.61
C ARG A 89 19.52 2.49 3.20
N ASP A 90 20.53 2.16 2.43
CA ASP A 90 21.92 2.10 2.89
C ASP A 90 22.50 3.51 3.14
N ALA A 91 21.98 4.52 2.46
CA ALA A 91 22.33 5.92 2.70
C ALA A 91 21.61 6.55 3.91
N ASP A 92 20.48 5.96 4.35
CA ASP A 92 19.71 6.45 5.47
C ASP A 92 20.19 5.78 6.78
N GLY A 93 20.86 6.56 7.64
CA GLY A 93 21.34 6.07 8.94
C GLY A 93 20.25 5.92 10.02
N SER A 94 18.96 6.13 9.71
CA SER A 94 17.88 6.00 10.68
C SER A 94 17.50 4.54 10.96
N GLY A 95 17.00 4.25 12.18
CA GLY A 95 16.45 2.92 12.53
C GLY A 95 15.20 2.55 11.73
N GLU A 96 14.55 3.51 11.07
CA GLU A 96 13.34 3.33 10.27
C GLU A 96 13.60 2.95 8.81
N ALA A 97 14.85 3.11 8.32
CA ALA A 97 15.21 2.87 6.93
C ALA A 97 14.81 1.48 6.42
N GLN A 98 14.98 0.45 7.26
CA GLN A 98 14.61 -0.93 6.94
C GLN A 98 13.10 -1.07 6.70
N ARG A 99 12.28 -0.44 7.53
CA ARG A 99 10.81 -0.45 7.43
C ARG A 99 10.35 0.25 6.17
N HIS A 100 10.92 1.42 5.87
CA HIS A 100 10.59 2.18 4.66
C HIS A 100 11.00 1.44 3.39
N ALA A 101 12.19 0.83 3.37
CA ALA A 101 12.66 0.04 2.24
C ALA A 101 11.78 -1.20 2.02
N ALA A 102 11.35 -1.90 3.09
CA ALA A 102 10.45 -3.04 2.98
C ALA A 102 9.11 -2.65 2.30
N ARG A 103 8.53 -1.49 2.67
CA ARG A 103 7.33 -0.97 2.01
C ARG A 103 7.60 -0.65 0.54
N ALA A 104 8.68 0.05 0.23
CA ALA A 104 9.01 0.45 -1.13
C ALA A 104 9.27 -0.76 -2.05
N LEU A 105 10.04 -1.76 -1.59
CA LEU A 105 10.30 -2.99 -2.34
C LEU A 105 9.02 -3.76 -2.63
N ALA A 106 8.13 -3.90 -1.63
CA ALA A 106 6.86 -4.60 -1.80
C ALA A 106 5.84 -3.83 -2.67
N SER A 107 6.06 -2.54 -2.92
CA SER A 107 5.21 -1.72 -3.80
C SER A 107 5.66 -1.72 -5.27
N LEU A 108 6.78 -2.35 -5.61
CA LEU A 108 7.23 -2.45 -7.01
C LEU A 108 6.19 -3.19 -7.86
N PRO A 109 5.83 -2.66 -9.05
CA PRO A 109 4.77 -3.19 -9.89
C PRO A 109 5.26 -4.28 -10.86
N ASP A 110 6.21 -5.10 -10.45
CA ASP A 110 6.68 -6.25 -11.23
C ASP A 110 6.39 -7.57 -10.51
N ALA A 111 6.22 -8.63 -11.29
CA ALA A 111 5.80 -9.94 -10.79
C ALA A 111 6.78 -10.55 -9.79
N ASP A 112 8.09 -10.42 -10.04
CA ASP A 112 9.14 -11.05 -9.23
C ASP A 112 9.25 -10.37 -7.87
N SER A 113 9.26 -9.03 -7.82
CA SER A 113 9.24 -8.25 -6.58
C SER A 113 8.00 -8.57 -5.75
N ARG A 114 6.85 -8.68 -6.39
CA ARG A 114 5.59 -8.99 -5.72
C ARG A 114 5.56 -10.42 -5.18
N ALA A 115 6.02 -11.40 -5.95
CA ALA A 115 6.14 -12.78 -5.50
C ALA A 115 7.09 -12.89 -4.30
N GLY A 116 8.25 -12.24 -4.35
CA GLY A 116 9.21 -12.18 -3.24
C GLY A 116 8.65 -11.52 -1.98
N ALA A 117 7.83 -10.47 -2.13
CA ALA A 117 7.16 -9.84 -1.01
C ALA A 117 6.15 -10.80 -0.34
N TRP A 118 5.32 -11.50 -1.10
CA TRP A 118 4.42 -12.52 -0.58
C TRP A 118 5.17 -13.70 0.06
N GLU A 119 6.23 -14.18 -0.55
CA GLU A 119 7.08 -15.23 0.03
C GLU A 119 7.62 -14.80 1.41
N SER A 120 8.09 -13.57 1.54
CA SER A 120 8.57 -13.03 2.81
C SER A 120 7.45 -12.95 3.87
N VAL A 121 6.25 -12.54 3.49
CA VAL A 121 5.06 -12.54 4.37
C VAL A 121 4.73 -13.96 4.83
N PHE A 122 4.74 -14.94 3.93
CA PHE A 122 4.41 -16.34 4.23
C PHE A 122 5.49 -17.07 5.05
N SER A 123 6.73 -16.57 5.04
CA SER A 123 7.80 -17.17 5.86
C SER A 123 7.53 -17.09 7.36
N GLY A 124 6.69 -16.16 7.83
CA GLY A 124 6.42 -15.89 9.24
C GLY A 124 7.60 -15.32 10.02
N ALA A 125 8.72 -15.01 9.34
CA ALA A 125 9.96 -14.57 9.99
C ALA A 125 10.05 -13.05 10.15
N LEU A 126 9.11 -12.28 9.59
CA LEU A 126 9.13 -10.82 9.64
C LEU A 126 8.79 -10.29 11.04
N SER A 127 9.43 -9.21 11.46
CA SER A 127 8.98 -8.45 12.62
C SER A 127 7.61 -7.81 12.37
N ASN A 128 6.88 -7.45 13.42
CA ASN A 128 5.58 -6.79 13.30
C ASN A 128 5.59 -5.56 12.38
N ASP A 129 6.65 -4.75 12.46
CA ASP A 129 6.76 -3.50 11.71
C ASP A 129 7.11 -3.74 10.24
N ILE A 130 8.01 -4.69 9.97
CA ILE A 130 8.35 -5.08 8.60
C ILE A 130 7.16 -5.78 7.92
N LEU A 131 6.44 -6.68 8.64
CA LEU A 131 5.21 -7.28 8.12
C LEU A 131 4.19 -6.22 7.71
N SER A 132 3.92 -5.25 8.59
CA SER A 132 2.98 -4.16 8.30
C SER A 132 3.44 -3.31 7.12
N ALA A 133 4.73 -3.01 7.02
CA ALA A 133 5.31 -2.24 5.93
C ALA A 133 5.22 -2.99 4.59
N THR A 134 5.55 -4.28 4.56
CA THR A 134 5.47 -5.13 3.37
C THR A 134 4.01 -5.23 2.86
N LEU A 135 3.05 -5.50 3.75
CA LEU A 135 1.64 -5.55 3.38
C LEU A 135 1.11 -4.19 2.89
N ALA A 136 1.54 -3.08 3.51
CA ALA A 136 1.20 -1.74 3.02
C ALA A 136 1.81 -1.45 1.63
N GLY A 137 2.98 -1.96 1.33
CA GLY A 137 3.59 -1.89 -0.01
C GLY A 137 2.80 -2.69 -1.04
N LEU A 138 2.44 -3.94 -0.72
CA LEU A 138 1.60 -4.78 -1.57
C LEU A 138 0.25 -4.14 -1.87
N ALA A 139 -0.35 -3.43 -0.91
CA ALA A 139 -1.60 -2.72 -1.09
C ALA A 139 -1.46 -1.43 -1.93
N ALA A 140 -0.29 -0.79 -1.93
CA ALA A 140 -0.04 0.45 -2.67
C ALA A 140 0.10 0.24 -4.17
N SER A 141 0.54 -0.94 -4.62
CA SER A 141 0.66 -1.26 -6.04
C SER A 141 -0.55 -2.06 -6.52
N SER A 142 -1.25 -1.54 -7.50
CA SER A 142 -2.34 -2.27 -8.16
C SER A 142 -1.74 -3.27 -9.18
N TRP A 143 -1.96 -4.55 -8.94
CA TRP A 143 -1.53 -5.62 -9.83
C TRP A 143 -2.72 -6.50 -10.24
N GLU A 144 -2.93 -6.68 -11.55
CA GLU A 144 -3.97 -7.59 -12.05
C GLU A 144 -3.53 -9.05 -11.89
N GLY A 145 -4.41 -9.88 -11.31
CA GLY A 145 -4.16 -11.32 -11.21
C GLY A 145 -3.24 -11.71 -10.06
N ASP A 146 -3.24 -10.98 -8.96
CA ASP A 146 -2.44 -11.29 -7.77
C ASP A 146 -2.91 -12.57 -7.06
N ALA A 147 -2.37 -13.70 -7.50
CA ALA A 147 -2.61 -15.00 -6.87
C ALA A 147 -2.15 -15.02 -5.38
N GLY A 148 -1.24 -14.14 -4.98
CA GLY A 148 -0.77 -14.03 -3.60
C GLY A 148 -1.84 -13.59 -2.63
N THR A 149 -2.75 -12.69 -3.05
CA THR A 149 -3.87 -12.24 -2.20
C THR A 149 -4.81 -13.41 -1.85
N GLY A 150 -5.18 -14.24 -2.82
CA GLY A 150 -5.98 -15.44 -2.56
C GLY A 150 -5.28 -16.41 -1.61
N ALA A 151 -4.01 -16.72 -1.85
CA ALA A 151 -3.22 -17.58 -0.97
C ALA A 151 -3.07 -17.00 0.45
N ALA A 152 -3.03 -15.66 0.59
CA ALA A 152 -2.96 -15.01 1.89
C ALA A 152 -4.31 -15.09 2.64
N ILE A 153 -5.43 -14.97 1.94
CA ILE A 153 -6.78 -15.18 2.51
C ILE A 153 -6.89 -16.62 3.03
N ASP A 154 -6.51 -17.62 2.24
CA ASP A 154 -6.57 -19.04 2.64
C ASP A 154 -5.73 -19.33 3.89
N ARG A 155 -4.64 -18.61 4.12
CA ARG A 155 -3.73 -18.79 5.27
C ARG A 155 -4.11 -17.97 6.52
N MET A 156 -5.18 -17.18 6.49
CA MET A 156 -5.52 -16.30 7.63
C MET A 156 -5.71 -17.08 8.93
N GLU A 157 -6.36 -18.24 8.90
CA GLU A 157 -6.57 -19.06 10.10
C GLU A 157 -5.29 -19.70 10.62
N GLU A 158 -4.48 -20.28 9.73
CA GLU A 158 -3.17 -20.84 10.08
C GLU A 158 -2.26 -19.79 10.72
N PHE A 159 -2.20 -18.60 10.11
CA PHE A 159 -1.40 -17.50 10.63
C PHE A 159 -1.91 -17.04 12.01
N TRP A 160 -3.24 -16.98 12.18
CA TRP A 160 -3.86 -16.61 13.45
C TRP A 160 -3.53 -17.58 14.57
N GLN A 161 -3.48 -18.89 14.28
CA GLN A 161 -3.20 -19.94 15.25
C GLN A 161 -1.71 -20.05 15.63
N SER A 162 -0.81 -19.63 14.71
CA SER A 162 0.64 -19.80 14.88
C SER A 162 1.37 -18.56 15.41
N HIS A 163 0.70 -17.40 15.47
CA HIS A 163 1.33 -16.12 15.85
C HIS A 163 0.60 -15.43 17.00
N THR A 164 1.24 -14.39 17.56
CA THR A 164 0.59 -13.57 18.59
C THR A 164 -0.60 -12.81 18.01
N ILE A 165 -1.60 -12.53 18.84
CA ILE A 165 -2.82 -11.81 18.41
C ILE A 165 -2.50 -10.46 17.72
N GLY A 166 -1.48 -9.75 18.20
CA GLY A 166 -1.04 -8.48 17.61
C GLY A 166 -0.49 -8.64 16.20
N MET A 167 0.28 -9.69 15.95
CA MET A 167 0.83 -10.00 14.62
C MET A 167 -0.25 -10.53 13.69
N SER A 168 -1.14 -11.38 14.19
CA SER A 168 -2.27 -11.93 13.43
C SER A 168 -3.23 -10.83 12.98
N LEU A 169 -3.53 -9.85 13.83
CA LEU A 169 -4.36 -8.71 13.44
C LEU A 169 -3.68 -7.83 12.36
N ARG A 170 -2.37 -7.65 12.42
CA ARG A 170 -1.62 -6.93 11.37
C ARG A 170 -1.67 -7.67 10.05
N TYR A 171 -1.44 -8.99 10.08
CA TYR A 171 -1.52 -9.83 8.90
C TYR A 171 -2.91 -9.73 8.26
N VAL A 172 -3.97 -10.04 8.99
CA VAL A 172 -5.34 -10.04 8.48
C VAL A 172 -5.72 -8.68 7.91
N ARG A 173 -5.53 -7.59 8.67
CA ARG A 173 -5.84 -6.24 8.20
C ARG A 173 -5.03 -5.83 6.97
N GLY A 174 -3.77 -6.24 6.91
CA GLY A 174 -2.93 -5.97 5.76
C GLY A 174 -3.39 -6.74 4.51
N VAL A 175 -3.69 -8.04 4.63
CA VAL A 175 -4.24 -8.86 3.55
C VAL A 175 -5.57 -8.29 3.05
N LEU A 176 -6.45 -7.89 3.96
CA LEU A 176 -7.73 -7.26 3.62
C LEU A 176 -7.57 -5.93 2.86
N ALA A 177 -6.48 -5.19 3.09
CA ALA A 177 -6.19 -3.96 2.36
C ALA A 177 -5.64 -4.21 0.94
N VAL A 178 -5.02 -5.37 0.68
CA VAL A 178 -4.53 -5.75 -0.65
C VAL A 178 -5.71 -6.17 -1.52
N GLY A 179 -5.75 -5.71 -2.77
CA GLY A 179 -6.83 -6.07 -3.71
C GLY A 179 -8.10 -5.20 -3.60
N LEU A 180 -8.11 -4.19 -2.75
CA LEU A 180 -9.20 -3.22 -2.63
C LEU A 180 -8.93 -1.95 -3.44
N ASP A 181 -8.58 -2.10 -4.71
CA ASP A 181 -8.49 -0.95 -5.60
C ASP A 181 -9.90 -0.51 -6.03
N ILE A 182 -10.41 0.55 -5.39
CA ILE A 182 -11.73 1.12 -5.67
C ILE A 182 -11.88 1.66 -7.11
N ASP A 183 -10.78 1.91 -7.78
CA ASP A 183 -10.78 2.30 -9.21
C ASP A 183 -10.89 1.08 -10.14
N ARG A 184 -10.79 -0.13 -9.58
CA ARG A 184 -10.99 -1.41 -10.27
C ARG A 184 -12.10 -2.22 -9.59
N PRO A 185 -13.37 -1.87 -9.82
CA PRO A 185 -14.53 -2.49 -9.16
C PRO A 185 -14.55 -4.02 -9.25
N GLY A 186 -14.01 -4.59 -10.32
CA GLY A 186 -13.90 -6.04 -10.49
C GLY A 186 -12.97 -6.71 -9.46
N THR A 187 -11.87 -6.07 -9.08
CA THR A 187 -10.92 -6.59 -8.07
C THR A 187 -11.55 -6.58 -6.68
N VAL A 188 -12.26 -5.51 -6.33
CA VAL A 188 -12.99 -5.41 -5.06
C VAL A 188 -14.04 -6.51 -4.95
N ALA A 189 -14.86 -6.70 -5.99
CA ALA A 189 -15.88 -7.75 -6.01
C ALA A 189 -15.26 -9.15 -5.85
N GLN A 190 -14.19 -9.46 -6.58
CA GLN A 190 -13.49 -10.74 -6.48
C GLN A 190 -12.91 -10.97 -5.07
N THR A 191 -12.32 -9.96 -4.46
CA THR A 191 -11.80 -10.05 -3.09
C THR A 191 -12.92 -10.29 -2.09
N LEU A 192 -14.02 -9.56 -2.19
CA LEU A 192 -15.18 -9.77 -1.31
C LEU A 192 -15.80 -11.16 -1.47
N ASP A 193 -15.90 -11.66 -2.70
CA ASP A 193 -16.40 -13.02 -2.96
C ASP A 193 -15.46 -14.08 -2.37
N ALA A 194 -14.14 -13.90 -2.46
CA ALA A 194 -13.16 -14.79 -1.82
C ALA A 194 -13.27 -14.76 -0.29
N LEU A 195 -13.47 -13.59 0.32
CA LEU A 195 -13.65 -13.45 1.76
C LEU A 195 -14.95 -14.09 2.25
N ARG A 196 -16.06 -13.94 1.51
CA ARG A 196 -17.33 -14.61 1.82
C ARG A 196 -17.19 -16.12 1.72
N ALA A 197 -16.57 -16.64 0.65
CA ALA A 197 -16.28 -18.07 0.48
C ALA A 197 -15.39 -18.61 1.61
N TRP A 198 -14.40 -17.82 2.05
CA TRP A 198 -13.59 -18.17 3.21
C TRP A 198 -14.42 -18.25 4.50
N LEU A 199 -15.29 -17.29 4.76
CA LEU A 199 -16.21 -17.30 5.93
C LEU A 199 -17.11 -18.54 5.94
N ASP A 200 -17.63 -18.95 4.79
CA ASP A 200 -18.50 -20.13 4.65
C ASP A 200 -17.73 -21.44 4.88
N SER A 201 -16.48 -21.52 4.42
CA SER A 201 -15.65 -22.73 4.56
C SER A 201 -14.93 -22.83 5.92
N HIS A 202 -14.86 -21.75 6.71
CA HIS A 202 -14.17 -21.67 7.98
C HIS A 202 -15.11 -21.29 9.14
N GLU A 203 -16.25 -21.98 9.24
CA GLU A 203 -17.25 -21.74 10.32
C GLU A 203 -16.63 -21.94 11.73
N GLY A 204 -15.66 -22.84 11.87
CA GLY A 204 -14.95 -23.14 13.12
C GLY A 204 -13.79 -22.19 13.44
N ALA A 205 -13.45 -21.24 12.57
CA ALA A 205 -12.34 -20.32 12.82
C ALA A 205 -12.57 -19.41 14.03
N PRO A 206 -11.52 -18.90 14.68
CA PRO A 206 -11.62 -18.04 15.86
C PRO A 206 -12.61 -16.89 15.65
N ALA A 207 -13.56 -16.70 16.59
CA ALA A 207 -14.64 -15.73 16.48
C ALA A 207 -14.15 -14.29 16.22
N GLN A 208 -13.00 -13.92 16.81
CA GLN A 208 -12.40 -12.61 16.59
C GLN A 208 -11.86 -12.46 15.17
N LEU A 209 -11.26 -13.49 14.60
CA LEU A 209 -10.79 -13.49 13.20
C LEU A 209 -11.99 -13.34 12.26
N ARG A 210 -13.02 -14.17 12.42
CA ARG A 210 -14.26 -14.10 11.60
C ARG A 210 -14.91 -12.72 11.68
N ARG A 211 -14.97 -12.14 12.88
CA ARG A 211 -15.52 -10.80 13.08
C ARG A 211 -14.77 -9.73 12.28
N VAL A 212 -13.42 -9.75 12.27
CA VAL A 212 -12.62 -8.78 11.49
C VAL A 212 -12.91 -8.89 10.00
N VAL A 213 -13.08 -10.13 9.48
CA VAL A 213 -13.40 -10.36 8.07
C VAL A 213 -14.83 -9.88 7.74
N VAL A 214 -15.82 -10.18 8.60
CA VAL A 214 -17.22 -9.71 8.42
C VAL A 214 -17.28 -8.19 8.42
N GLU A 215 -16.72 -7.53 9.46
CA GLU A 215 -16.69 -6.06 9.55
C GLU A 215 -16.05 -5.41 8.31
N HIS A 216 -15.06 -6.09 7.73
CA HIS A 216 -14.44 -5.62 6.50
C HIS A 216 -15.37 -5.74 5.30
N CYS A 217 -16.02 -6.89 5.10
CA CYS A 217 -16.99 -7.08 4.02
C CYS A 217 -18.13 -6.04 4.10
N ASP A 218 -18.68 -5.84 5.30
CA ASP A 218 -19.79 -4.90 5.55
C ASP A 218 -19.41 -3.44 5.22
N SER A 219 -18.12 -3.09 5.31
CA SER A 219 -17.66 -1.72 4.99
C SER A 219 -17.70 -1.38 3.49
N TYR A 220 -17.95 -2.36 2.62
CA TYR A 220 -18.02 -2.19 1.16
C TYR A 220 -19.41 -2.48 0.58
N GLU A 221 -20.42 -2.76 1.42
CA GLU A 221 -21.83 -2.88 1.04
C GLU A 221 -22.55 -1.52 1.15
#